data_48904bdcde08caff11e46c0f93cba723
#
_entry.id   48904bdcde08caff11e46c0f93cba723
#
_cell.length_a   1.000
_cell.length_b   1.000
_cell.length_c   1.000
_cell.angle_alpha   90.00
_cell.angle_beta   90.00
_cell.angle_gamma   90.00
#
_symmetry.space_group_name_H-M   'P 1'
#
loop_
_entity.id
_entity.type
_entity.pdbx_description
1 polymer ?
#
loop_
_entity_poly.entity_id
_entity_poly.type
_entity_poly.pdbx_seq_one_letter_code
_entity_poly.pdbx_strand_id
1 'polypeptide(L)'
;TPLTSGALAVAADLAMVVGEDGKETLYIGDLFSFRALDIESGEVSEVGRVFGANIDYPISVGVNGSEIALAGWSAGMVQRYDTTTGELGDIHHNFTTPLDALPLPGGDTLVAEYARGALVRVDGGDWSKRADVTTDLAGPSTLVALENGNVLVSENISGVISEINLETGEKMVIVEGLSGPEGFDRSADGTLYVAEVGSKQISMISVSGEKSVIGTDLPIGFAGPEEGLPIYVPTGLAVSATGDVYFASDMEAAIYRLSHR
;
A
#
# COMPACT_ATOMS: atom_id res chain seq x y z
N THR A 1 -9.14 2.07 -19.04
CA THR A 1 -10.31 2.92 -18.76
C THR A 1 -10.45 3.03 -17.26
N PRO A 2 -10.67 4.24 -16.71
CA PRO A 2 -10.89 4.41 -15.28
C PRO A 2 -12.17 3.71 -14.84
N LEU A 3 -12.14 3.07 -13.67
CA LEU A 3 -13.32 2.48 -13.02
C LEU A 3 -14.12 3.54 -12.25
N THR A 4 -13.42 4.54 -11.69
CA THR A 4 -14.04 5.62 -10.93
C THR A 4 -13.85 6.93 -11.69
N SER A 5 -14.86 7.80 -11.65
CA SER A 5 -14.79 9.13 -12.25
C SER A 5 -15.46 10.13 -11.33
N GLY A 6 -14.67 11.06 -10.78
CA GLY A 6 -15.15 12.12 -9.90
C GLY A 6 -15.63 11.68 -8.51
N ALA A 7 -15.41 10.42 -8.14
CA ALA A 7 -15.79 9.89 -6.83
C ALA A 7 -14.69 10.03 -5.77
N LEU A 8 -13.44 10.26 -6.21
CA LEU A 8 -12.25 10.33 -5.36
C LEU A 8 -11.69 11.76 -5.36
N ALA A 9 -11.07 12.14 -4.25
CA ALA A 9 -10.40 13.43 -4.12
C ALA A 9 -8.91 13.33 -4.49
N VAL A 10 -8.21 12.37 -3.91
CA VAL A 10 -6.81 12.05 -4.19
C VAL A 10 -6.65 10.53 -4.00
N ALA A 11 -6.80 9.77 -5.07
CA ALA A 11 -6.57 8.33 -5.01
C ALA A 11 -5.08 8.07 -4.79
N ALA A 12 -4.72 7.63 -3.59
CA ALA A 12 -3.34 7.39 -3.21
C ALA A 12 -3.01 5.89 -3.25
N ASP A 13 -3.33 5.17 -2.21
CA ASP A 13 -3.04 3.75 -2.12
C ASP A 13 -4.32 2.92 -2.07
N LEU A 14 -4.19 1.64 -2.39
CA LEU A 14 -5.33 0.72 -2.41
C LEU A 14 -4.90 -0.71 -2.07
N ALA A 15 -5.82 -1.43 -1.44
CA ALA A 15 -5.63 -2.84 -1.13
C ALA A 15 -6.89 -3.64 -1.47
N MET A 16 -6.71 -4.87 -1.95
CA MET A 16 -7.79 -5.80 -2.23
C MET A 16 -8.10 -6.65 -1.01
N VAL A 17 -9.37 -6.71 -0.63
CA VAL A 17 -9.87 -7.65 0.37
C VAL A 17 -10.88 -8.57 -0.28
N VAL A 18 -10.72 -9.87 -0.04
CA VAL A 18 -11.70 -10.89 -0.44
C VAL A 18 -12.54 -11.23 0.78
N GLY A 19 -13.84 -10.94 0.71
CA GLY A 19 -14.80 -11.25 1.77
C GLY A 19 -15.06 -12.75 1.90
N GLU A 20 -15.70 -13.15 3.00
CA GLU A 20 -16.10 -14.57 3.22
C GLU A 20 -17.08 -15.09 2.15
N ASP A 21 -17.81 -14.19 1.51
CA ASP A 21 -18.72 -14.48 0.39
C ASP A 21 -18.00 -14.59 -0.96
N GLY A 22 -16.68 -14.40 -0.98
CA GLY A 22 -15.83 -14.41 -2.17
C GLY A 22 -15.87 -13.11 -2.97
N LYS A 23 -16.55 -12.06 -2.50
CA LYS A 23 -16.53 -10.76 -3.16
C LYS A 23 -15.22 -10.02 -2.92
N GLU A 24 -14.75 -9.38 -3.96
CA GLU A 24 -13.57 -8.54 -3.92
C GLU A 24 -13.95 -7.06 -3.74
N THR A 25 -13.36 -6.44 -2.74
CA THR A 25 -13.54 -5.02 -2.45
C THR A 25 -12.17 -4.34 -2.42
N LEU A 26 -12.01 -3.26 -3.19
CA LEU A 26 -10.85 -2.38 -3.08
C LEU A 26 -11.08 -1.35 -1.99
N TYR A 27 -10.21 -1.34 -0.99
CA TYR A 27 -10.15 -0.27 -0.01
C TYR A 27 -9.14 0.77 -0.46
N ILE A 28 -9.48 2.05 -0.33
CA ILE A 28 -8.76 3.17 -0.96
C ILE A 28 -8.45 4.25 0.08
N GLY A 29 -7.18 4.60 0.22
CA GLY A 29 -6.75 5.82 0.89
C GLY A 29 -6.95 7.02 -0.04
N ASP A 30 -7.87 7.89 0.30
CA ASP A 30 -8.28 9.04 -0.54
C ASP A 30 -8.03 10.36 0.19
N LEU A 31 -6.84 10.52 0.75
CA LEU A 31 -6.33 11.62 1.56
C LEU A 31 -7.31 12.19 2.61
N PHE A 32 -8.54 12.57 2.23
CA PHE A 32 -9.58 13.12 3.11
C PHE A 32 -10.61 12.09 3.54
N SER A 33 -10.54 10.89 2.99
CA SER A 33 -11.50 9.81 3.23
C SER A 33 -10.84 8.45 3.13
N PHE A 34 -11.43 7.48 3.80
CA PHE A 34 -11.17 6.06 3.58
C PHE A 34 -12.40 5.47 2.90
N ARG A 35 -12.20 4.82 1.77
CA ARG A 35 -13.30 4.39 0.88
C ARG A 35 -13.20 2.91 0.56
N ALA A 36 -14.35 2.34 0.17
CA ALA A 36 -14.46 1.00 -0.38
C ALA A 36 -15.10 1.07 -1.77
N LEU A 37 -14.51 0.38 -2.75
CA LEU A 37 -15.00 0.21 -4.11
C LEU A 37 -15.36 -1.26 -4.33
N ASP A 38 -16.63 -1.54 -4.57
CA ASP A 38 -17.09 -2.82 -5.08
C ASP A 38 -16.68 -2.93 -6.56
N ILE A 39 -15.80 -3.89 -6.88
CA ILE A 39 -15.23 -3.98 -8.24
C ILE A 39 -16.20 -4.52 -9.29
N GLU A 40 -17.29 -5.19 -8.87
CA GLU A 40 -18.31 -5.71 -9.77
C GLU A 40 -19.30 -4.63 -10.18
N SER A 41 -19.82 -3.87 -9.21
CA SER A 41 -20.80 -2.81 -9.45
C SER A 41 -20.18 -1.48 -9.82
N GLY A 42 -18.92 -1.21 -9.42
CA GLY A 42 -18.25 0.08 -9.54
C GLY A 42 -18.74 1.10 -8.50
N GLU A 43 -19.48 0.66 -7.49
CA GLU A 43 -19.99 1.55 -6.42
C GLU A 43 -18.87 1.90 -5.44
N VAL A 44 -18.68 3.21 -5.21
CA VAL A 44 -17.75 3.73 -4.22
C VAL A 44 -18.54 4.18 -2.99
N SER A 45 -18.25 3.58 -1.84
CA SER A 45 -18.79 3.94 -0.54
C SER A 45 -17.77 4.60 0.35
N GLU A 46 -18.19 5.40 1.32
CA GLU A 46 -17.34 6.03 2.31
C GLU A 46 -17.34 5.19 3.58
N VAL A 47 -16.16 4.80 4.04
CA VAL A 47 -15.92 4.08 5.30
C VAL A 47 -15.61 5.06 6.43
N GLY A 48 -14.81 6.08 6.13
CA GLY A 48 -14.46 7.12 7.09
C GLY A 48 -14.04 8.41 6.38
N ARG A 49 -14.11 9.54 7.13
CA ARG A 49 -13.74 10.86 6.60
C ARG A 49 -13.03 11.69 7.66
N VAL A 50 -12.08 12.53 7.26
CA VAL A 50 -11.28 13.38 8.15
C VAL A 50 -12.14 14.40 8.89
N PHE A 51 -13.02 15.09 8.19
CA PHE A 51 -13.84 16.14 8.79
C PHE A 51 -15.12 15.58 9.42
N GLY A 52 -15.11 15.42 10.75
CA GLY A 52 -16.24 14.95 11.56
C GLY A 52 -16.27 13.46 11.81
N ALA A 53 -15.19 12.75 11.54
CA ALA A 53 -15.04 11.33 11.80
C ALA A 53 -13.71 11.01 12.51
N ASN A 54 -13.42 9.75 12.56
CA ASN A 54 -12.43 9.08 13.35
C ASN A 54 -11.23 8.57 12.52
N ILE A 55 -10.87 9.29 11.46
CA ILE A 55 -9.65 9.06 10.66
C ILE A 55 -8.87 10.35 10.46
N ASP A 56 -7.57 10.25 10.17
CA ASP A 56 -6.68 11.40 10.05
C ASP A 56 -5.74 11.29 8.84
N TYR A 57 -6.16 11.83 7.69
CA TYR A 57 -5.43 11.90 6.43
C TYR A 57 -4.80 10.58 5.96
N PRO A 58 -5.60 9.51 5.74
CA PRO A 58 -5.09 8.23 5.27
C PRO A 58 -4.65 8.33 3.81
N ILE A 59 -3.40 7.96 3.54
CA ILE A 59 -2.87 7.89 2.18
C ILE A 59 -2.40 6.48 1.81
N SER A 60 -2.28 5.57 2.77
CA SER A 60 -1.88 4.19 2.55
C SER A 60 -2.86 3.23 3.18
N VAL A 61 -2.95 2.05 2.59
CA VAL A 61 -3.86 0.96 2.96
C VAL A 61 -3.13 -0.36 2.85
N GLY A 62 -2.53 -0.82 3.94
CA GLY A 62 -1.96 -2.16 3.99
C GLY A 62 -2.97 -3.18 4.52
N VAL A 63 -2.98 -4.37 3.93
CA VAL A 63 -3.95 -5.43 4.24
C VAL A 63 -3.29 -6.75 4.61
N ASN A 64 -3.86 -7.43 5.58
CA ASN A 64 -3.56 -8.82 5.89
C ASN A 64 -4.84 -9.55 6.33
N GLY A 65 -5.37 -10.40 5.45
CA GLY A 65 -6.68 -11.03 5.63
C GLY A 65 -7.82 -10.00 5.66
N SER A 66 -8.59 -9.96 6.74
CA SER A 66 -9.68 -9.00 6.95
C SER A 66 -9.24 -7.70 7.66
N GLU A 67 -7.99 -7.64 8.08
CA GLU A 67 -7.45 -6.51 8.81
C GLU A 67 -6.75 -5.53 7.89
N ILE A 68 -7.06 -4.26 8.04
CA ILE A 68 -6.45 -3.15 7.32
C ILE A 68 -5.70 -2.26 8.31
N ALA A 69 -4.56 -1.73 7.91
CA ALA A 69 -3.91 -0.62 8.56
C ALA A 69 -3.84 0.58 7.60
N LEU A 70 -4.26 1.73 8.09
CA LEU A 70 -4.15 3.01 7.40
C LEU A 70 -2.89 3.70 7.89
N ALA A 71 -2.15 4.33 7.00
CA ALA A 71 -1.05 5.21 7.35
C ALA A 71 -1.20 6.58 6.71
N GLY A 72 -0.73 7.62 7.40
CA GLY A 72 -0.77 9.00 6.93
C GLY A 72 0.51 9.74 7.32
N TRP A 73 1.41 9.94 6.35
CA TRP A 73 2.71 10.55 6.61
C TRP A 73 2.61 11.99 7.10
N SER A 74 1.66 12.76 6.60
CA SER A 74 1.49 14.19 6.97
C SER A 74 1.04 14.37 8.43
N ALA A 75 0.25 13.43 8.95
CA ALA A 75 -0.21 13.40 10.34
C ALA A 75 0.70 12.54 11.23
N GLY A 76 1.63 11.77 10.66
CA GLY A 76 2.46 10.80 11.38
C GLY A 76 1.60 9.75 12.08
N MET A 77 0.54 9.29 11.41
CA MET A 77 -0.49 8.44 12.02
C MET A 77 -0.54 7.03 11.44
N VAL A 78 -0.98 6.10 12.25
CA VAL A 78 -1.42 4.74 11.87
C VAL A 78 -2.71 4.41 12.61
N GLN A 79 -3.64 3.73 11.92
CA GLN A 79 -4.93 3.31 12.46
C GLN A 79 -5.33 1.96 11.88
N ARG A 80 -6.01 1.12 12.66
CA ARG A 80 -6.52 -0.19 12.20
C ARG A 80 -7.99 -0.08 11.81
N TYR A 81 -8.39 -0.94 10.88
CA TYR A 81 -9.78 -1.16 10.48
C TYR A 81 -10.02 -2.65 10.28
N ASP A 82 -11.07 -3.17 10.86
CA ASP A 82 -11.53 -4.55 10.70
C ASP A 82 -12.69 -4.58 9.69
N THR A 83 -12.47 -5.21 8.55
CA THR A 83 -13.48 -5.29 7.49
C THR A 83 -14.66 -6.21 7.85
N THR A 84 -14.49 -7.10 8.84
CA THR A 84 -15.54 -8.03 9.29
C THR A 84 -16.54 -7.34 10.20
N THR A 85 -16.06 -6.49 11.11
CA THR A 85 -16.91 -5.74 12.05
C THR A 85 -17.29 -4.35 11.53
N GLY A 86 -16.50 -3.80 10.60
CA GLY A 86 -16.63 -2.42 10.12
C GLY A 86 -16.13 -1.39 11.14
N GLU A 87 -15.33 -1.80 12.12
CA GLU A 87 -14.85 -0.93 13.18
C GLU A 87 -13.49 -0.31 12.85
N LEU A 88 -13.40 1.02 13.02
CA LEU A 88 -12.15 1.76 13.04
C LEU A 88 -11.61 1.79 14.48
N GLY A 89 -10.36 1.38 14.64
CA GLY A 89 -9.64 1.46 15.91
C GLY A 89 -9.20 2.90 16.25
N ASP A 90 -8.47 3.05 17.33
CA ASP A 90 -7.89 4.34 17.72
C ASP A 90 -6.83 4.82 16.73
N ILE A 91 -6.69 6.15 16.62
CA ILE A 91 -5.63 6.77 15.82
C ILE A 91 -4.37 6.89 16.69
N HIS A 92 -3.27 6.35 16.21
CA HIS A 92 -1.97 6.40 16.87
C HIS A 92 -1.01 7.31 16.12
N HIS A 93 -0.42 8.27 16.80
CA HIS A 93 0.50 9.27 16.25
C HIS A 93 1.96 9.02 16.62
N ASN A 94 2.84 9.96 16.22
CA ASN A 94 4.27 9.97 16.44
C ASN A 94 5.04 8.89 15.66
N PHE A 95 4.59 8.60 14.45
CA PHE A 95 5.37 7.89 13.44
C PHE A 95 6.11 8.89 12.55
N THR A 96 7.30 8.51 12.12
CA THR A 96 8.15 9.39 11.28
C THR A 96 7.92 9.10 9.80
N THR A 97 7.05 9.88 9.17
CA THR A 97 6.73 9.72 7.74
C THR A 97 6.27 8.29 7.41
N PRO A 98 5.22 7.76 8.06
CA PRO A 98 4.73 6.43 7.75
C PRO A 98 4.09 6.44 6.36
N LEU A 99 4.65 5.70 5.42
CA LEU A 99 4.12 5.55 4.06
C LEU A 99 3.28 4.30 3.89
N ASP A 100 3.48 3.30 4.75
CA ASP A 100 2.60 2.14 4.79
C ASP A 100 2.58 1.52 6.18
N ALA A 101 1.51 0.77 6.47
CA ALA A 101 1.38 -0.01 7.68
C ALA A 101 0.64 -1.33 7.38
N LEU A 102 1.17 -2.43 7.88
CA LEU A 102 0.68 -3.78 7.62
C LEU A 102 0.27 -4.46 8.92
N PRO A 103 -1.00 -4.91 9.08
CA PRO A 103 -1.39 -5.76 10.18
C PRO A 103 -0.61 -7.08 10.17
N LEU A 104 -0.11 -7.52 11.32
CA LEU A 104 0.57 -8.80 11.44
C LEU A 104 -0.29 -9.83 12.16
N PRO A 105 -0.13 -11.14 11.88
CA PRO A 105 -0.74 -12.18 12.67
C PRO A 105 -0.37 -12.02 14.15
N GLY A 106 -1.36 -12.15 15.04
CA GLY A 106 -1.15 -11.97 16.49
C GLY A 106 -1.45 -10.56 17.00
N GLY A 107 -1.84 -9.62 16.12
CA GLY A 107 -2.35 -8.30 16.49
C GLY A 107 -1.35 -7.16 16.39
N ASP A 108 -0.06 -7.42 16.20
CA ASP A 108 0.94 -6.39 15.98
C ASP A 108 0.73 -5.67 14.63
N THR A 109 1.38 -4.53 14.46
CA THR A 109 1.38 -3.78 13.20
C THR A 109 2.82 -3.47 12.79
N LEU A 110 3.16 -3.70 11.54
CA LEU A 110 4.42 -3.28 10.95
C LEU A 110 4.21 -1.93 10.25
N VAL A 111 5.13 -0.99 10.43
CA VAL A 111 5.05 0.36 9.86
C VAL A 111 6.30 0.66 9.06
N ALA A 112 6.13 1.09 7.81
CA ALA A 112 7.21 1.57 6.97
C ALA A 112 7.43 3.07 7.21
N GLU A 113 8.51 3.44 7.91
CA GLU A 113 8.89 4.82 8.17
C GLU A 113 9.89 5.30 7.10
N TYR A 114 9.37 5.92 6.05
CA TYR A 114 10.12 6.31 4.86
C TYR A 114 11.38 7.14 5.15
N ALA A 115 11.22 8.23 5.88
CA ALA A 115 12.33 9.17 6.14
C ALA A 115 13.41 8.58 7.07
N ARG A 116 13.07 7.54 7.86
CA ARG A 116 14.03 6.83 8.70
C ARG A 116 14.70 5.65 7.99
N GLY A 117 14.16 5.23 6.86
CA GLY A 117 14.58 3.99 6.21
C GLY A 117 14.34 2.76 7.09
N ALA A 118 13.25 2.74 7.85
CA ALA A 118 13.00 1.76 8.90
C ALA A 118 11.70 1.01 8.72
N LEU A 119 11.69 -0.26 9.15
CA LEU A 119 10.47 -0.97 9.52
C LEU A 119 10.35 -1.02 11.03
N VAL A 120 9.21 -0.59 11.54
CA VAL A 120 8.91 -0.53 12.97
C VAL A 120 7.79 -1.51 13.30
N ARG A 121 8.03 -2.44 14.20
CA ARG A 121 7.00 -3.31 14.75
C ARG A 121 6.38 -2.66 15.98
N VAL A 122 5.06 -2.58 16.00
CA VAL A 122 4.24 -2.01 17.08
C VAL A 122 3.46 -3.12 17.75
N ASP A 123 3.53 -3.20 19.07
CA ASP A 123 2.74 -4.15 19.88
C ASP A 123 1.25 -3.78 19.82
N GLY A 124 0.43 -4.71 19.34
CA GLY A 124 -1.01 -4.47 19.16
C GLY A 124 -1.79 -4.28 20.46
N GLY A 125 -1.26 -4.73 21.59
CA GLY A 125 -1.84 -4.51 22.93
C GLY A 125 -1.36 -3.22 23.60
N ASP A 126 -0.25 -2.63 23.12
CA ASP A 126 0.34 -1.42 23.67
C ASP A 126 1.13 -0.65 22.59
N TRP A 127 0.47 0.24 21.88
CA TRP A 127 1.03 1.03 20.79
C TRP A 127 2.17 1.97 21.18
N SER A 128 2.47 2.12 22.47
CA SER A 128 3.67 2.82 22.94
C SER A 128 4.92 1.95 22.85
N LYS A 129 4.77 0.63 22.75
CA LYS A 129 5.87 -0.32 22.56
C LYS A 129 6.16 -0.50 21.07
N ARG A 130 7.28 0.05 20.66
CA ARG A 130 7.75 0.03 19.27
C ARG A 130 9.19 -0.45 19.23
N ALA A 131 9.50 -1.28 18.25
CA ALA A 131 10.86 -1.77 18.03
C ALA A 131 11.20 -1.73 16.54
N ASP A 132 12.40 -1.28 16.21
CA ASP A 132 12.90 -1.35 14.86
C ASP A 132 13.18 -2.82 14.51
N VAL A 133 12.59 -3.29 13.42
CA VAL A 133 12.92 -4.58 12.79
C VAL A 133 14.20 -4.42 11.98
N THR A 134 14.27 -3.36 11.18
CA THR A 134 15.46 -2.98 10.42
C THR A 134 15.46 -1.47 10.17
N THR A 135 16.65 -0.89 9.96
CA THR A 135 16.85 0.53 9.61
C THR A 135 17.72 0.68 8.36
N ASP A 136 17.86 -0.38 7.57
CA ASP A 136 18.72 -0.42 6.37
C ASP A 136 17.89 -0.45 5.08
N LEU A 137 16.89 0.43 4.99
CA LEU A 137 16.01 0.54 3.83
C LEU A 137 16.16 1.92 3.16
N ALA A 138 16.12 1.93 1.84
CA ALA A 138 16.23 3.15 1.04
C ALA A 138 14.86 3.64 0.57
N GLY A 139 14.13 4.30 1.46
CA GLY A 139 12.78 4.81 1.21
C GLY A 139 11.73 3.70 1.11
N PRO A 140 11.45 2.98 2.22
CA PRO A 140 10.42 1.95 2.25
C PRO A 140 9.04 2.58 2.02
N SER A 141 8.27 2.05 1.05
CA SER A 141 6.97 2.63 0.66
C SER A 141 5.80 1.68 0.83
N THR A 142 5.83 0.48 0.29
CA THR A 142 4.72 -0.49 0.38
C THR A 142 5.17 -1.81 0.98
N LEU A 143 4.29 -2.44 1.74
CA LEU A 143 4.51 -3.69 2.46
C LEU A 143 3.55 -4.78 1.97
N VAL A 144 4.06 -5.97 1.68
CA VAL A 144 3.24 -7.13 1.33
C VAL A 144 3.65 -8.32 2.20
N ALA A 145 2.69 -8.88 2.95
CA ALA A 145 2.94 -10.04 3.79
C ALA A 145 3.23 -11.31 2.97
N LEU A 146 4.15 -12.13 3.46
CA LEU A 146 4.43 -13.47 2.91
C LEU A 146 3.93 -14.57 3.85
N GLU A 147 3.57 -15.71 3.26
CA GLU A 147 3.10 -16.88 4.01
C GLU A 147 4.15 -17.45 4.98
N ASN A 148 5.43 -17.22 4.70
CA ASN A 148 6.54 -17.66 5.56
C ASN A 148 6.77 -16.75 6.79
N GLY A 149 5.94 -15.71 6.96
CA GLY A 149 6.05 -14.73 8.05
C GLY A 149 7.02 -13.58 7.79
N ASN A 150 7.68 -13.54 6.65
CA ASN A 150 8.47 -12.41 6.20
C ASN A 150 7.58 -11.35 5.51
N VAL A 151 8.16 -10.23 5.15
CA VAL A 151 7.49 -9.16 4.42
C VAL A 151 8.30 -8.75 3.20
N LEU A 152 7.62 -8.44 2.11
CA LEU A 152 8.22 -7.74 0.99
C LEU A 152 8.06 -6.23 1.20
N VAL A 153 9.09 -5.48 0.80
CA VAL A 153 9.14 -4.02 0.92
C VAL A 153 9.62 -3.43 -0.39
N SER A 154 8.88 -2.49 -0.95
CA SER A 154 9.41 -1.65 -2.03
C SER A 154 10.29 -0.54 -1.45
N GLU A 155 11.49 -0.39 -2.00
CA GLU A 155 12.45 0.65 -1.65
C GLU A 155 12.54 1.66 -2.80
N ASN A 156 11.76 2.72 -2.72
CA ASN A 156 11.58 3.68 -3.81
C ASN A 156 12.89 4.35 -4.25
N ILE A 157 13.77 4.70 -3.31
CA ILE A 157 15.03 5.41 -3.60
C ILE A 157 16.06 4.50 -4.27
N SER A 158 16.18 3.24 -3.82
CA SER A 158 17.16 2.30 -4.38
C SER A 158 16.65 1.54 -5.60
N GLY A 159 15.35 1.60 -5.89
CA GLY A 159 14.76 0.91 -7.04
C GLY A 159 14.74 -0.61 -6.90
N VAL A 160 14.45 -1.11 -5.70
CA VAL A 160 14.43 -2.56 -5.42
C VAL A 160 13.16 -2.98 -4.68
N ILE A 161 12.88 -4.28 -4.70
CA ILE A 161 11.98 -4.93 -3.73
C ILE A 161 12.85 -5.87 -2.90
N SER A 162 12.74 -5.77 -1.58
CA SER A 162 13.47 -6.57 -0.62
C SER A 162 12.53 -7.45 0.19
N GLU A 163 12.95 -8.67 0.51
CA GLU A 163 12.35 -9.51 1.53
C GLU A 163 13.05 -9.26 2.86
N ILE A 164 12.25 -9.01 3.90
CA ILE A 164 12.74 -8.78 5.27
C ILE A 164 12.25 -9.90 6.18
N ASN A 165 13.18 -10.55 6.85
CA ASN A 165 12.86 -11.48 7.91
C ASN A 165 12.46 -10.70 9.17
N LEU A 166 11.22 -10.84 9.62
CA LEU A 166 10.69 -10.06 10.76
C LEU A 166 11.24 -10.47 12.13
N GLU A 167 11.90 -11.62 12.24
CA GLU A 167 12.52 -12.09 13.47
C GLU A 167 13.98 -11.62 13.61
N THR A 168 14.73 -11.63 12.49
CA THR A 168 16.17 -11.31 12.50
C THR A 168 16.49 -9.90 12.00
N GLY A 169 15.57 -9.26 11.27
CA GLY A 169 15.81 -8.01 10.55
C GLY A 169 16.67 -8.16 9.28
N GLU A 170 17.04 -9.38 8.91
CA GLU A 170 17.84 -9.62 7.71
C GLU A 170 17.09 -9.24 6.44
N LYS A 171 17.81 -8.54 5.55
CA LYS A 171 17.30 -8.06 4.26
C LYS A 171 17.90 -8.85 3.11
N MET A 172 17.07 -9.27 2.19
CA MET A 172 17.46 -9.88 0.92
C MET A 172 16.78 -9.16 -0.25
N VAL A 173 17.56 -8.57 -1.15
CA VAL A 173 17.00 -7.97 -2.38
C VAL A 173 16.55 -9.09 -3.31
N ILE A 174 15.28 -9.05 -3.74
CA ILE A 174 14.67 -10.05 -4.63
C ILE A 174 14.39 -9.52 -6.03
N VAL A 175 14.21 -8.20 -6.18
CA VAL A 175 14.05 -7.52 -7.48
C VAL A 175 14.89 -6.25 -7.45
N GLU A 176 15.58 -5.96 -8.55
CA GLU A 176 16.38 -4.75 -8.74
C GLU A 176 16.14 -4.09 -10.09
N GLY A 177 16.62 -2.86 -10.26
CA GLY A 177 16.49 -2.12 -11.53
C GLY A 177 15.08 -1.59 -11.80
N LEU A 178 14.33 -1.29 -10.74
CA LEU A 178 13.03 -0.64 -10.83
C LEU A 178 13.20 0.89 -10.82
N SER A 179 12.31 1.58 -11.52
CA SER A 179 12.34 3.04 -11.63
C SER A 179 11.37 3.71 -10.66
N GLY A 180 11.84 3.94 -9.42
CA GLY A 180 11.01 4.50 -8.36
C GLY A 180 9.79 3.63 -8.05
N PRO A 181 9.96 2.38 -7.55
CA PRO A 181 8.84 1.53 -7.20
C PRO A 181 8.08 2.12 -6.02
N GLU A 182 6.77 2.24 -6.15
CA GLU A 182 5.86 2.63 -5.08
C GLU A 182 4.97 1.45 -4.69
N GLY A 183 3.71 1.46 -5.13
CA GLY A 183 2.80 0.35 -4.89
C GLY A 183 3.20 -0.91 -5.63
N PHE A 184 3.06 -2.03 -4.97
CA PHE A 184 3.18 -3.34 -5.59
C PHE A 184 2.30 -4.35 -4.86
N ASP A 185 1.95 -5.41 -5.56
CA ASP A 185 1.22 -6.52 -4.99
C ASP A 185 1.65 -7.84 -5.63
N ARG A 186 1.25 -8.94 -5.03
CA ARG A 186 1.65 -10.29 -5.40
C ARG A 186 0.41 -11.15 -5.66
N SER A 187 0.30 -11.68 -6.88
CA SER A 187 -0.72 -12.68 -7.20
C SER A 187 -0.48 -14.01 -6.48
N ALA A 188 -1.52 -14.84 -6.44
CA ALA A 188 -1.49 -16.14 -5.76
C ALA A 188 -0.42 -17.11 -6.31
N ASP A 189 -0.02 -16.99 -7.58
CA ASP A 189 1.07 -17.77 -8.18
C ASP A 189 2.47 -17.23 -7.86
N GLY A 190 2.55 -16.11 -7.16
CA GLY A 190 3.80 -15.48 -6.74
C GLY A 190 4.35 -14.41 -7.70
N THR A 191 3.66 -14.12 -8.79
CA THR A 191 4.02 -13.03 -9.71
C THR A 191 3.85 -11.68 -9.02
N LEU A 192 4.85 -10.79 -9.13
CA LEU A 192 4.78 -9.43 -8.60
C LEU A 192 4.35 -8.45 -9.69
N TYR A 193 3.53 -7.49 -9.31
CA TYR A 193 3.12 -6.36 -10.14
C TYR A 193 3.55 -5.09 -9.43
N VAL A 194 4.26 -4.19 -10.13
CA VAL A 194 4.92 -3.04 -9.52
C VAL A 194 4.61 -1.77 -10.29
N ALA A 195 4.14 -0.75 -9.60
CA ALA A 195 4.03 0.60 -10.13
C ALA A 195 5.40 1.29 -10.09
N GLU A 196 5.99 1.49 -11.25
CA GLU A 196 7.26 2.20 -11.43
C GLU A 196 6.97 3.65 -11.85
N VAL A 197 6.85 4.54 -10.87
CA VAL A 197 6.41 5.93 -11.11
C VAL A 197 7.44 6.76 -11.87
N GLY A 198 8.72 6.46 -11.72
CA GLY A 198 9.78 7.16 -12.45
C GLY A 198 9.77 6.90 -13.96
N SER A 199 9.21 5.77 -14.41
CA SER A 199 9.01 5.44 -15.83
C SER A 199 7.54 5.44 -16.25
N LYS A 200 6.60 5.77 -15.34
CA LYS A 200 5.15 5.83 -15.58
C LYS A 200 4.60 4.53 -16.17
N GLN A 201 5.00 3.40 -15.58
CA GLN A 201 4.66 2.07 -16.06
C GLN A 201 4.26 1.13 -14.94
N ILE A 202 3.58 0.04 -15.30
CA ILE A 202 3.43 -1.12 -14.44
C ILE A 202 4.21 -2.27 -15.03
N SER A 203 5.07 -2.87 -14.22
CA SER A 203 5.86 -4.04 -14.55
C SER A 203 5.31 -5.28 -13.85
N MET A 204 5.38 -6.40 -14.55
CA MET A 204 5.13 -7.74 -14.04
C MET A 204 6.46 -8.46 -13.92
N ILE A 205 6.73 -9.06 -12.75
CA ILE A 205 7.93 -9.87 -12.49
C ILE A 205 7.48 -11.28 -12.16
N SER A 206 7.82 -12.22 -13.01
CA SER A 206 7.49 -13.64 -12.80
C SER A 206 8.26 -14.23 -11.63
N VAL A 207 7.83 -15.38 -11.13
CA VAL A 207 8.53 -16.15 -10.09
C VAL A 207 9.96 -16.53 -10.50
N SER A 208 10.24 -16.62 -11.81
CA SER A 208 11.59 -16.84 -12.34
C SER A 208 12.46 -15.58 -12.38
N GLY A 209 11.92 -14.42 -12.01
CA GLY A 209 12.61 -13.12 -12.05
C GLY A 209 12.57 -12.43 -13.41
N GLU A 210 11.81 -12.95 -14.38
CA GLU A 210 11.67 -12.30 -15.69
C GLU A 210 10.74 -11.09 -15.57
N LYS A 211 11.24 -9.90 -15.95
CA LYS A 211 10.50 -8.63 -15.94
C LYS A 211 9.91 -8.33 -17.30
N SER A 212 8.63 -8.01 -17.34
CA SER A 212 7.92 -7.50 -18.52
C SER A 212 7.07 -6.28 -18.15
N VAL A 213 6.87 -5.36 -19.08
CA VAL A 213 6.03 -4.17 -18.89
C VAL A 213 4.64 -4.47 -19.42
N ILE A 214 3.62 -4.22 -18.60
CA ILE A 214 2.20 -4.50 -18.92
C ILE A 214 1.38 -3.23 -19.15
N GLY A 215 1.91 -2.05 -18.81
CA GLY A 215 1.29 -0.76 -19.07
C GLY A 215 2.34 0.33 -19.10
N THR A 216 2.23 1.26 -20.05
CA THR A 216 3.14 2.41 -20.22
C THR A 216 2.36 3.71 -20.32
N ASP A 217 3.06 4.83 -20.15
CA ASP A 217 2.48 6.18 -20.21
C ASP A 217 1.26 6.34 -19.29
N LEU A 218 1.33 5.72 -18.12
CA LEU A 218 0.24 5.75 -17.14
C LEU A 218 0.19 7.09 -16.41
N PRO A 219 -1.00 7.55 -15.99
CA PRO A 219 -1.16 8.79 -15.24
C PRO A 219 -0.81 8.60 -13.75
N ILE A 220 0.44 8.28 -13.47
CA ILE A 220 0.98 8.02 -12.13
C ILE A 220 2.27 8.81 -11.90
N GLY A 221 2.68 8.93 -10.64
CA GLY A 221 3.92 9.59 -10.24
C GLY A 221 3.76 11.11 -10.23
N PHE A 222 2.80 11.61 -9.45
CA PHE A 222 2.64 13.04 -9.19
C PHE A 222 3.91 13.59 -8.53
N ALA A 223 4.58 14.48 -9.23
CA ALA A 223 5.73 15.19 -8.69
C ALA A 223 5.26 16.13 -7.57
N GLY A 224 5.62 15.83 -6.35
CA GLY A 224 5.44 16.75 -5.23
C GLY A 224 6.22 18.06 -5.44
N PRO A 225 6.04 19.07 -4.58
CA PRO A 225 6.82 20.30 -4.64
C PRO A 225 8.32 19.98 -4.53
N GLU A 226 9.15 20.74 -5.27
CA GLU A 226 10.61 20.49 -5.38
C GLU A 226 11.37 20.38 -4.06
N GLU A 227 10.81 20.90 -2.96
CA GLU A 227 11.37 20.84 -1.61
C GLU A 227 10.66 19.83 -0.69
N GLY A 228 9.84 18.92 -1.25
CA GLY A 228 9.04 17.95 -0.51
C GLY A 228 9.69 16.57 -0.39
N LEU A 229 8.93 15.65 0.18
CA LEU A 229 9.27 14.23 0.12
C LEU A 229 9.20 13.75 -1.33
N PRO A 230 10.06 12.80 -1.74
CA PRO A 230 10.02 12.22 -3.09
C PRO A 230 8.69 11.56 -3.43
N ILE A 231 8.02 10.98 -2.43
CA ILE A 231 6.67 10.46 -2.52
C ILE A 231 5.74 11.41 -1.76
N TYR A 232 4.93 12.15 -2.49
CA TYR A 232 3.92 13.02 -1.90
C TYR A 232 2.57 12.32 -1.75
N VAL A 233 2.15 11.61 -2.80
CA VAL A 233 0.98 10.74 -2.83
C VAL A 233 1.46 9.42 -3.45
N PRO A 234 1.44 8.31 -2.72
CA PRO A 234 1.88 7.03 -3.27
C PRO A 234 0.92 6.56 -4.35
N THR A 235 1.46 5.88 -5.35
CA THR A 235 0.69 5.16 -6.36
C THR A 235 0.45 3.74 -5.87
N GLY A 236 -0.73 3.45 -5.34
CA GLY A 236 -1.09 2.11 -4.88
C GLY A 236 -1.40 1.14 -6.01
N LEU A 237 -1.21 -0.16 -5.74
CA LEU A 237 -1.51 -1.23 -6.67
C LEU A 237 -2.05 -2.46 -5.91
N ALA A 238 -3.08 -3.10 -6.48
CA ALA A 238 -3.60 -4.36 -5.97
C ALA A 238 -3.94 -5.34 -7.10
N VAL A 239 -3.87 -6.63 -6.81
CA VAL A 239 -4.16 -7.71 -7.76
C VAL A 239 -5.37 -8.51 -7.29
N SER A 240 -6.36 -8.69 -8.18
CA SER A 240 -7.52 -9.53 -7.90
C SER A 240 -7.20 -11.03 -7.96
N ALA A 241 -8.08 -11.86 -7.44
CA ALA A 241 -7.97 -13.31 -7.55
C ALA A 241 -7.98 -13.81 -9.01
N THR A 242 -8.52 -13.01 -9.94
CA THR A 242 -8.53 -13.32 -11.38
C THR A 242 -7.29 -12.83 -12.13
N GLY A 243 -6.38 -12.13 -11.44
CA GLY A 243 -5.14 -11.58 -12.00
C GLY A 243 -5.30 -10.21 -12.66
N ASP A 244 -6.45 -9.55 -12.54
CA ASP A 244 -6.58 -8.16 -12.95
C ASP A 244 -5.80 -7.26 -12.01
N VAL A 245 -5.09 -6.29 -12.57
CA VAL A 245 -4.28 -5.33 -11.82
C VAL A 245 -5.05 -4.02 -11.71
N TYR A 246 -5.22 -3.55 -10.49
CA TYR A 246 -5.81 -2.26 -10.17
C TYR A 246 -4.72 -1.32 -9.68
N PHE A 247 -4.75 -0.07 -10.13
CA PHE A 247 -3.82 0.93 -9.63
C PHE A 247 -4.51 2.29 -9.42
N ALA A 248 -4.03 3.02 -8.45
CA ALA A 248 -4.43 4.39 -8.20
C ALA A 248 -3.72 5.34 -9.15
N SER A 249 -4.46 6.29 -9.71
CA SER A 249 -3.89 7.44 -10.40
C SER A 249 -3.93 8.64 -9.46
N ASP A 250 -2.78 8.98 -8.93
CA ASP A 250 -2.55 10.18 -8.12
C ASP A 250 -2.68 11.48 -8.94
N MET A 251 -2.52 11.40 -10.27
CA MET A 251 -2.64 12.52 -11.21
C MET A 251 -4.09 12.81 -11.63
N GLU A 252 -4.97 11.79 -11.64
CA GLU A 252 -6.34 11.92 -12.15
C GLU A 252 -7.42 11.62 -11.10
N ALA A 253 -7.01 11.32 -9.85
CA ALA A 253 -7.90 10.93 -8.76
C ALA A 253 -8.87 9.80 -9.18
N ALA A 254 -8.34 8.73 -9.75
CA ALA A 254 -9.11 7.64 -10.32
C ALA A 254 -8.44 6.28 -10.06
N ILE A 255 -9.24 5.22 -10.04
CA ILE A 255 -8.76 3.85 -10.05
C ILE A 255 -8.86 3.30 -11.47
N TYR A 256 -7.79 2.69 -11.92
CA TYR A 256 -7.68 2.05 -13.22
C TYR A 256 -7.59 0.54 -13.07
N ARG A 257 -8.07 -0.18 -14.07
CA ARG A 257 -7.93 -1.62 -14.20
C ARG A 257 -7.14 -1.95 -15.47
N LEU A 258 -6.11 -2.77 -15.33
CA LEU A 258 -5.43 -3.46 -16.42
C LEU A 258 -5.88 -4.92 -16.41
N SER A 259 -6.55 -5.34 -17.48
CA SER A 259 -6.95 -6.74 -17.65
C SER A 259 -5.89 -7.48 -18.45
N HIS A 260 -5.35 -8.54 -17.88
CA HIS A 260 -4.54 -9.50 -18.62
C HIS A 260 -5.47 -10.40 -19.45
N ARG A 261 -5.32 -10.35 -20.75
CA ARG A 261 -5.93 -11.31 -21.66
C ARG A 261 -4.85 -12.22 -22.26
#